data_eb665559a8623dd115f9b264ae3d2f6f
#
_entry.id   eb665559a8623dd115f9b264ae3d2f6f
#
_cell.length_a   1.000
_cell.length_b   1.000
_cell.length_c   1.000
_cell.angle_alpha   90.00
_cell.angle_beta   90.00
_cell.angle_gamma   90.00
#
_symmetry.space_group_name_H-M   'P 1'
#
loop_
_entity.id
_entity.type
_entity.pdbx_description
1 polymer ?
#
loop_
_entity_poly.entity_id
_entity_poly.type
_entity_poly.pdbx_seq_one_letter_code
_entity_poly.pdbx_strand_id
1 'polypeptide(L)'
;LGVGINYFCGGTGKNDYGSLPNLFIGMVVLIVIVLLKHFAPSRSIFSSSAILFGILAGYVVAIIMTLTMSHTGVTADGVKYTYSWVVNFDEVKNAAWIAVPSFIGFGKLSDVGISFHANAIIPIGIMFIVTAIETVGDISACVEGGMDREATDSELSGGVICDGLGSSFAALF
;
A
#
# COMPACT_ATOMS: atom_id res chain seq x y z
N LEU A 1 -4.02 0.12 -14.28
CA LEU A 1 -5.47 0.31 -14.11
C LEU A 1 -6.14 -0.94 -13.50
N GLY A 2 -5.87 -2.16 -14.01
CA GLY A 2 -6.48 -3.41 -13.52
C GLY A 2 -6.22 -3.67 -12.03
N VAL A 3 -4.99 -3.47 -11.56
CA VAL A 3 -4.63 -3.64 -10.14
C VAL A 3 -5.41 -2.65 -9.25
N GLY A 4 -5.52 -1.39 -9.66
CA GLY A 4 -6.28 -0.39 -8.92
C GLY A 4 -7.77 -0.74 -8.81
N ILE A 5 -8.38 -1.23 -9.88
CA ILE A 5 -9.77 -1.68 -9.87
C ILE A 5 -9.95 -2.88 -8.93
N ASN A 6 -9.01 -3.83 -8.94
CA ASN A 6 -9.07 -5.00 -8.07
C ASN A 6 -9.04 -4.59 -6.59
N TYR A 7 -8.16 -3.68 -6.20
CA TYR A 7 -8.12 -3.18 -4.81
C TYR A 7 -9.34 -2.33 -4.46
N PHE A 8 -9.84 -1.53 -5.38
CA PHE A 8 -11.07 -0.75 -5.21
C PHE A 8 -12.29 -1.65 -4.93
N CYS A 9 -12.31 -2.84 -5.51
CA CYS A 9 -13.36 -3.84 -5.31
C CYS A 9 -13.14 -4.75 -4.09
N GLY A 10 -12.13 -4.53 -3.26
CA GLY A 10 -11.86 -5.32 -2.05
C GLY A 10 -10.74 -6.35 -2.14
N GLY A 11 -10.01 -6.38 -3.25
CA GLY A 11 -8.87 -7.28 -3.49
C GLY A 11 -9.25 -8.61 -4.16
N THR A 12 -8.42 -9.01 -5.10
CA THR A 12 -8.59 -10.28 -5.84
C THR A 12 -8.49 -11.50 -4.92
N GLY A 13 -9.32 -12.49 -5.14
CA GLY A 13 -9.31 -13.75 -4.37
C GLY A 13 -10.02 -13.69 -3.01
N LYS A 14 -10.70 -12.58 -2.70
CA LYS A 14 -11.57 -12.48 -1.53
C LYS A 14 -13.00 -12.89 -1.89
N ASN A 15 -13.68 -13.55 -0.94
CA ASN A 15 -15.06 -14.01 -1.13
C ASN A 15 -16.08 -12.87 -1.27
N ASP A 16 -15.72 -11.68 -0.82
CA ASP A 16 -16.52 -10.46 -0.90
C ASP A 16 -16.04 -9.47 -1.98
N TYR A 17 -15.24 -9.94 -2.95
CA TYR A 17 -14.81 -9.15 -4.09
C TYR A 17 -16.00 -8.55 -4.84
N GLY A 18 -15.95 -7.24 -5.11
CA GLY A 18 -17.03 -6.53 -5.81
C GLY A 18 -18.30 -6.33 -4.99
N SER A 19 -18.28 -6.61 -3.69
CA SER A 19 -19.44 -6.38 -2.82
C SER A 19 -19.76 -4.89 -2.70
N LEU A 20 -21.06 -4.57 -2.52
CA LEU A 20 -21.51 -3.19 -2.35
C LEU A 20 -20.80 -2.45 -1.22
N PRO A 21 -20.52 -3.04 -0.03
CA PRO A 21 -19.76 -2.40 1.02
C PRO A 21 -18.35 -1.99 0.59
N ASN A 22 -17.62 -2.87 -0.10
CA ASN A 22 -16.27 -2.57 -0.60
C ASN A 22 -16.29 -1.41 -1.61
N LEU A 23 -17.22 -1.46 -2.57
CA LEU A 23 -17.41 -0.38 -3.55
C LEU A 23 -17.79 0.94 -2.88
N PHE A 24 -18.64 0.89 -1.85
CA PHE A 24 -19.04 2.09 -1.10
C PHE A 24 -17.86 2.76 -0.41
N ILE A 25 -17.02 1.99 0.30
CA ILE A 25 -15.80 2.52 0.95
C ILE A 25 -14.86 3.09 -0.09
N GLY A 26 -14.58 2.37 -1.18
CA GLY A 26 -13.73 2.83 -2.26
C GLY A 26 -14.25 4.14 -2.89
N MET A 27 -15.56 4.25 -3.10
CA MET A 27 -16.19 5.46 -3.64
C MET A 27 -16.07 6.64 -2.69
N VAL A 28 -16.27 6.44 -1.38
CA VAL A 28 -16.08 7.50 -0.37
C VAL A 28 -14.64 8.01 -0.37
N VAL A 29 -13.65 7.12 -0.37
CA VAL A 29 -12.23 7.49 -0.44
C VAL A 29 -11.94 8.32 -1.70
N LEU A 30 -12.42 7.87 -2.86
CA LEU A 30 -12.24 8.55 -4.12
C LEU A 30 -12.88 9.95 -4.12
N ILE A 31 -14.12 10.05 -3.65
CA ILE A 31 -14.84 11.34 -3.57
C ILE A 31 -14.08 12.30 -2.66
N VAL A 32 -13.65 11.85 -1.47
CA VAL A 32 -12.89 12.70 -0.53
C VAL A 32 -11.60 13.21 -1.17
N ILE A 33 -10.83 12.34 -1.84
CA ILE A 33 -9.58 12.75 -2.52
C ILE A 33 -9.87 13.78 -3.60
N VAL A 34 -10.87 13.55 -4.47
CA VAL A 34 -11.24 14.47 -5.55
C VAL A 34 -11.72 15.81 -5.00
N LEU A 35 -12.57 15.80 -3.98
CA LEU A 35 -13.07 17.02 -3.33
C LEU A 35 -11.91 17.83 -2.72
N LEU A 36 -11.02 17.20 -1.97
CA LEU A 36 -9.87 17.88 -1.37
C LEU A 36 -8.91 18.42 -2.43
N LYS A 37 -8.68 17.66 -3.51
CA LYS A 37 -7.80 18.10 -4.59
C LYS A 37 -8.39 19.26 -5.41
N HIS A 38 -9.72 19.30 -5.56
CA HIS A 38 -10.39 20.31 -6.39
C HIS A 38 -10.76 21.58 -5.61
N PHE A 39 -11.24 21.44 -4.38
CA PHE A 39 -11.77 22.59 -3.61
C PHE A 39 -10.79 23.16 -2.59
N ALA A 40 -9.77 22.40 -2.14
CA ALA A 40 -8.79 22.93 -1.21
C ALA A 40 -7.78 23.86 -1.94
N PRO A 41 -7.33 24.95 -1.29
CA PRO A 41 -6.30 25.82 -1.86
C PRO A 41 -5.03 25.01 -2.22
N SER A 42 -4.42 25.32 -3.35
CA SER A 42 -3.28 24.54 -3.91
C SER A 42 -2.07 24.42 -2.96
N ARG A 43 -1.90 25.35 -2.04
CA ARG A 43 -0.84 25.36 -1.00
C ARG A 43 -1.32 24.86 0.36
N SER A 44 -2.53 24.35 0.46
CA SER A 44 -3.08 23.79 1.72
C SER A 44 -2.54 22.38 1.97
N ILE A 45 -2.31 22.06 3.26
CA ILE A 45 -2.01 20.70 3.72
C ILE A 45 -3.08 19.71 3.24
N PHE A 46 -4.34 20.13 3.17
CA PHE A 46 -5.45 19.31 2.69
C PHE A 46 -5.30 18.91 1.22
N SER A 47 -4.86 19.81 0.35
CA SER A 47 -4.61 19.50 -1.06
C SER A 47 -3.35 18.65 -1.25
N SER A 48 -2.27 18.95 -0.52
CA SER A 48 -1.01 18.19 -0.58
C SER A 48 -1.17 16.77 -0.03
N SER A 49 -1.93 16.60 1.04
CA SER A 49 -2.13 15.30 1.70
C SER A 49 -3.51 14.70 1.43
N ALA A 50 -4.14 15.03 0.30
CA ALA A 50 -5.50 14.57 -0.04
C ALA A 50 -5.66 13.04 0.02
N ILE A 51 -4.63 12.29 -0.41
CA ILE A 51 -4.62 10.82 -0.35
C ILE A 51 -4.68 10.33 1.10
N LEU A 52 -3.89 10.93 2.00
CA LEU A 52 -3.89 10.59 3.42
C LEU A 52 -5.27 10.81 4.04
N PHE A 53 -5.89 11.96 3.79
CA PHE A 53 -7.23 12.24 4.28
C PHE A 53 -8.28 11.31 3.66
N GLY A 54 -8.13 10.93 2.40
CA GLY A 54 -8.97 9.92 1.77
C GLY A 54 -8.88 8.56 2.46
N ILE A 55 -7.67 8.10 2.77
CA ILE A 55 -7.45 6.85 3.52
C ILE A 55 -8.08 6.94 4.92
N LEU A 56 -7.87 8.04 5.65
CA LEU A 56 -8.47 8.24 6.97
C LEU A 56 -10.00 8.21 6.91
N ALA A 57 -10.60 8.87 5.93
CA ALA A 57 -12.05 8.83 5.71
C ALA A 57 -12.54 7.39 5.43
N GLY A 58 -11.82 6.63 4.61
CA GLY A 58 -12.10 5.22 4.36
C GLY A 58 -12.08 4.38 5.64
N TYR A 59 -11.07 4.57 6.50
CA TYR A 59 -10.99 3.89 7.80
C TYR A 59 -12.14 4.26 8.72
N VAL A 60 -12.50 5.54 8.80
CA VAL A 60 -13.66 5.98 9.62
C VAL A 60 -14.95 5.30 9.15
N VAL A 61 -15.19 5.25 7.85
CA VAL A 61 -16.36 4.57 7.29
C VAL A 61 -16.31 3.06 7.58
N ALA A 62 -15.16 2.42 7.39
CA ALA A 62 -14.98 1.00 7.69
C ALA A 62 -15.24 0.68 9.17
N ILE A 63 -14.78 1.54 10.09
CA ILE A 63 -15.05 1.41 11.54
C ILE A 63 -16.54 1.53 11.83
N ILE A 64 -17.21 2.55 11.28
CA ILE A 64 -18.67 2.74 11.47
C ILE A 64 -19.41 1.51 10.94
N MET A 65 -19.05 1.01 9.77
CA MET A 65 -19.67 -0.19 9.20
C MET A 65 -19.38 -1.43 10.06
N THR A 66 -18.16 -1.57 10.59
CA THR A 66 -17.81 -2.67 11.53
C THR A 66 -18.67 -2.62 12.78
N LEU A 67 -19.01 -1.44 13.30
CA LEU A 67 -19.85 -1.32 14.50
C LEU A 67 -21.35 -1.51 14.23
N THR A 68 -21.80 -1.34 12.99
CA THR A 68 -23.24 -1.31 12.66
C THR A 68 -23.70 -2.52 11.83
N MET A 69 -22.82 -3.18 11.11
CA MET A 69 -23.15 -4.28 10.18
C MET A 69 -22.60 -5.63 10.65
N SER A 70 -23.17 -6.71 10.13
CA SER A 70 -22.65 -8.07 10.40
C SER A 70 -21.28 -8.28 9.74
N HIS A 71 -20.37 -8.90 10.49
CA HIS A 71 -18.97 -9.09 10.11
C HIS A 71 -18.73 -10.30 9.21
N THR A 72 -19.70 -11.21 9.14
CA THR A 72 -19.53 -12.50 8.47
C THR A 72 -20.56 -12.69 7.36
N GLY A 73 -20.10 -13.20 6.24
CA GLY A 73 -20.92 -13.70 5.14
C GLY A 73 -20.83 -15.21 5.06
N VAL A 74 -21.71 -15.79 4.24
CA VAL A 74 -21.73 -17.22 3.94
C VAL A 74 -21.59 -17.40 2.44
N THR A 75 -20.61 -18.19 2.00
CA THR A 75 -20.43 -18.54 0.59
C THR A 75 -21.56 -19.47 0.14
N ALA A 76 -21.78 -19.62 -1.19
CA ALA A 76 -22.77 -20.55 -1.76
C ALA A 76 -22.59 -21.99 -1.25
N ASP A 77 -21.37 -22.36 -0.93
CA ASP A 77 -21.01 -23.68 -0.36
C ASP A 77 -21.21 -23.78 1.16
N GLY A 78 -21.81 -22.77 1.80
CA GLY A 78 -22.08 -22.78 3.26
C GLY A 78 -20.90 -22.41 4.14
N VAL A 79 -19.76 -22.04 3.57
CA VAL A 79 -18.55 -21.66 4.34
C VAL A 79 -18.69 -20.22 4.85
N LYS A 80 -18.53 -20.01 6.15
CA LYS A 80 -18.51 -18.67 6.75
C LYS A 80 -17.17 -17.98 6.46
N TYR A 81 -17.23 -16.73 6.05
CA TYR A 81 -16.06 -15.87 5.87
C TYR A 81 -16.28 -14.50 6.53
N THR A 82 -15.18 -13.86 6.90
CA THR A 82 -15.21 -12.47 7.39
C THR A 82 -15.02 -11.52 6.21
N TYR A 83 -15.82 -10.47 6.15
CA TYR A 83 -15.70 -9.44 5.12
C TYR A 83 -14.34 -8.74 5.18
N SER A 84 -13.79 -8.37 4.02
CA SER A 84 -12.46 -7.73 3.91
C SER A 84 -12.42 -6.29 4.46
N TRP A 85 -13.58 -5.64 4.54
CA TRP A 85 -13.71 -4.27 5.08
C TRP A 85 -13.83 -4.22 6.61
N VAL A 86 -13.99 -5.36 7.29
CA VAL A 86 -14.10 -5.43 8.75
C VAL A 86 -12.77 -5.08 9.41
N VAL A 87 -12.79 -4.09 10.29
CA VAL A 87 -11.61 -3.70 11.07
C VAL A 87 -11.46 -4.62 12.28
N ASN A 88 -10.36 -5.36 12.34
CA ASN A 88 -10.07 -6.26 13.45
C ASN A 88 -9.36 -5.51 14.58
N PHE A 89 -10.13 -5.08 15.57
CA PHE A 89 -9.60 -4.37 16.73
C PHE A 89 -8.76 -5.25 17.65
N ASP A 90 -8.99 -6.57 17.67
CA ASP A 90 -8.21 -7.48 18.50
C ASP A 90 -6.77 -7.60 18.02
N GLU A 91 -6.55 -7.61 16.72
CA GLU A 91 -5.20 -7.56 16.15
C GLU A 91 -4.48 -6.25 16.50
N VAL A 92 -5.18 -5.12 16.43
CA VAL A 92 -4.62 -3.81 16.82
C VAL A 92 -4.26 -3.79 18.31
N LYS A 93 -5.13 -4.34 19.16
CA LYS A 93 -4.90 -4.38 20.61
C LYS A 93 -3.74 -5.30 20.99
N ASN A 94 -3.56 -6.39 20.26
CA ASN A 94 -2.53 -7.39 20.54
C ASN A 94 -1.22 -7.11 19.76
N ALA A 95 -1.21 -6.10 18.88
CA ALA A 95 -0.01 -5.71 18.15
C ALA A 95 1.06 -5.17 19.10
N ALA A 96 2.30 -5.63 18.93
CA ALA A 96 3.43 -5.08 19.66
C ALA A 96 3.69 -3.63 19.21
N TRP A 97 3.80 -2.70 20.16
CA TRP A 97 4.13 -1.30 19.88
C TRP A 97 5.49 -1.12 19.22
N ILE A 98 6.43 -2.01 19.57
CA ILE A 98 7.77 -2.06 19.00
C ILE A 98 8.08 -3.52 18.70
N ALA A 99 8.32 -3.84 17.44
CA ALA A 99 8.83 -5.12 17.00
C ALA A 99 10.24 -4.92 16.45
N VAL A 100 11.21 -5.62 17.01
CA VAL A 100 12.56 -5.65 16.46
C VAL A 100 12.57 -6.63 15.30
N PRO A 101 12.94 -6.19 14.08
CA PRO A 101 13.01 -7.09 12.94
C PRO A 101 14.03 -8.20 13.21
N SER A 102 13.67 -9.44 12.88
CA SER A 102 14.58 -10.58 13.03
C SER A 102 15.47 -10.68 11.80
N PHE A 103 16.77 -10.61 11.99
CA PHE A 103 17.75 -10.78 10.93
C PHE A 103 17.75 -12.22 10.42
N ILE A 104 17.51 -12.43 9.15
CA ILE A 104 17.44 -13.78 8.53
C ILE A 104 18.78 -14.52 8.68
N GLY A 105 19.91 -13.79 8.86
CA GLY A 105 21.25 -14.35 8.95
C GLY A 105 21.65 -15.00 10.27
N PHE A 106 20.90 -14.83 11.37
CA PHE A 106 21.33 -15.28 12.70
C PHE A 106 20.44 -16.37 13.33
N GLY A 107 20.11 -17.42 12.62
CA GLY A 107 19.45 -18.54 13.28
C GLY A 107 18.71 -19.51 12.42
N LYS A 108 18.33 -19.15 11.22
CA LYS A 108 17.59 -20.01 10.29
C LYS A 108 18.21 -20.12 8.89
N LEU A 109 19.40 -19.56 8.70
CA LEU A 109 20.10 -19.62 7.41
C LEU A 109 20.57 -21.05 7.06
N SER A 110 20.59 -21.95 8.03
CA SER A 110 20.86 -23.37 7.80
C SER A 110 19.70 -24.11 7.12
N ASP A 111 18.46 -23.61 7.30
CA ASP A 111 17.25 -24.26 6.76
C ASP A 111 16.75 -23.60 5.46
N VAL A 112 17.13 -22.34 5.23
CA VAL A 112 16.83 -21.60 4.00
C VAL A 112 18.15 -21.32 3.29
N GLY A 113 18.69 -22.32 2.60
CA GLY A 113 19.86 -22.13 1.77
C GLY A 113 19.62 -21.04 0.72
N ILE A 114 20.53 -20.06 0.61
CA ILE A 114 20.50 -19.09 -0.49
C ILE A 114 20.67 -19.88 -1.78
N SER A 115 19.60 -20.00 -2.56
CA SER A 115 19.61 -20.68 -3.84
C SER A 115 19.43 -19.69 -4.98
N PHE A 116 20.29 -19.78 -5.98
CA PHE A 116 20.21 -18.92 -7.16
C PHE A 116 19.45 -19.65 -8.26
N HIS A 117 18.21 -19.23 -8.49
CA HIS A 117 17.38 -19.74 -9.58
C HIS A 117 17.20 -18.66 -10.65
N ALA A 118 17.66 -18.92 -11.87
CA ALA A 118 17.52 -17.98 -13.00
C ALA A 118 16.06 -17.57 -13.24
N ASN A 119 15.12 -18.50 -13.04
CA ASN A 119 13.68 -18.24 -13.17
C ASN A 119 13.14 -17.23 -12.16
N ALA A 120 13.81 -17.02 -11.03
CA ALA A 120 13.47 -16.01 -10.04
C ALA A 120 14.29 -14.72 -10.26
N ILE A 121 15.57 -14.85 -10.58
CA ILE A 121 16.48 -13.70 -10.74
C ILE A 121 16.06 -12.81 -11.91
N ILE A 122 15.68 -13.39 -13.06
CA ILE A 122 15.31 -12.62 -14.25
C ILE A 122 14.06 -11.73 -14.00
N PRO A 123 12.91 -12.26 -13.52
CA PRO A 123 11.75 -11.42 -13.21
C PRO A 123 12.05 -10.37 -12.14
N ILE A 124 12.81 -10.72 -11.10
CA ILE A 124 13.18 -9.77 -10.05
C ILE A 124 14.07 -8.65 -10.62
N GLY A 125 15.04 -8.99 -11.47
CA GLY A 125 15.88 -7.99 -12.15
C GLY A 125 15.08 -7.02 -13.00
N ILE A 126 14.06 -7.51 -13.73
CA ILE A 126 13.15 -6.65 -14.50
C ILE A 126 12.34 -5.75 -13.54
N MET A 127 11.85 -6.29 -12.43
CA MET A 127 11.13 -5.50 -11.43
C MET A 127 12.00 -4.38 -10.85
N PHE A 128 13.28 -4.62 -10.57
CA PHE A 128 14.20 -3.58 -10.11
C PHE A 128 14.38 -2.44 -11.12
N ILE A 129 14.39 -2.75 -12.44
CA ILE A 129 14.43 -1.70 -13.46
C ILE A 129 13.14 -0.86 -13.43
N VAL A 130 11.98 -1.50 -13.28
CA VAL A 130 10.69 -0.80 -13.16
C VAL A 130 10.66 0.09 -11.93
N THR A 131 11.10 -0.42 -10.77
CA THR A 131 11.15 0.34 -9.52
C THR A 131 12.11 1.53 -9.63
N ALA A 132 13.26 1.38 -10.30
CA ALA A 132 14.17 2.50 -10.52
C ALA A 132 13.52 3.63 -11.37
N ILE A 133 12.73 3.27 -12.39
CA ILE A 133 11.98 4.25 -13.19
C ILE A 133 10.90 4.95 -12.33
N GLU A 134 10.21 4.19 -11.48
CA GLU A 134 9.22 4.70 -10.53
C GLU A 134 9.87 5.70 -9.57
N THR A 135 11.00 5.35 -8.96
CA THR A 135 11.78 6.22 -8.07
C THR A 135 12.18 7.54 -8.74
N VAL A 136 12.62 7.50 -9.99
CA VAL A 136 12.91 8.72 -10.78
C VAL A 136 11.67 9.59 -10.94
N GLY A 137 10.52 8.98 -11.24
CA GLY A 137 9.24 9.69 -11.37
C GLY A 137 8.80 10.35 -10.07
N ASP A 138 8.92 9.63 -8.95
CA ASP A 138 8.54 10.12 -7.62
C ASP A 138 9.42 11.29 -7.16
N ILE A 139 10.74 11.19 -7.37
CA ILE A 139 11.66 12.28 -7.03
C ILE A 139 11.37 13.52 -7.89
N SER A 140 11.18 13.34 -9.20
CA SER A 140 10.83 14.43 -10.08
C SER A 140 9.54 15.13 -9.64
N ALA A 141 8.49 14.36 -9.36
CA ALA A 141 7.22 14.89 -8.88
C ALA A 141 7.33 15.60 -7.52
N CYS A 142 8.14 15.09 -6.59
CA CYS A 142 8.39 15.72 -5.29
C CYS A 142 9.16 17.04 -5.43
N VAL A 143 10.19 17.09 -6.27
CA VAL A 143 11.00 18.29 -6.47
C VAL A 143 10.22 19.36 -7.22
N GLU A 144 9.51 18.99 -8.29
CA GLU A 144 8.64 19.92 -9.02
C GLU A 144 7.50 20.45 -8.15
N GLY A 145 6.81 19.56 -7.41
CA GLY A 145 5.69 19.93 -6.57
C GLY A 145 6.07 20.67 -5.28
N GLY A 146 7.25 20.41 -4.72
CA GLY A 146 7.71 20.99 -3.46
C GLY A 146 8.64 22.18 -3.60
N MET A 147 9.48 22.18 -4.63
CA MET A 147 10.54 23.18 -4.82
C MET A 147 10.34 24.06 -6.07
N ASP A 148 9.32 23.78 -6.88
CA ASP A 148 8.98 24.51 -8.11
C ASP A 148 10.16 24.59 -9.11
N ARG A 149 10.93 23.51 -9.23
CA ARG A 149 12.06 23.34 -10.14
C ARG A 149 12.16 21.89 -10.62
N GLU A 150 12.93 21.67 -11.65
CA GLU A 150 13.28 20.32 -12.12
C GLU A 150 14.27 19.63 -11.17
N ALA A 151 14.17 18.31 -11.07
CA ALA A 151 15.12 17.50 -10.34
C ALA A 151 16.47 17.44 -11.08
N THR A 152 17.56 17.52 -10.34
CA THR A 152 18.92 17.40 -10.91
C THR A 152 19.30 15.94 -11.12
N ASP A 153 20.21 15.66 -12.04
CA ASP A 153 20.74 14.29 -12.28
C ASP A 153 21.36 13.67 -11.02
N SER A 154 21.94 14.49 -10.15
CA SER A 154 22.53 14.05 -8.89
C SER A 154 21.44 13.61 -7.89
N GLU A 155 20.30 14.30 -7.84
CA GLU A 155 19.17 13.93 -7.00
C GLU A 155 18.51 12.64 -7.49
N LEU A 156 18.33 12.52 -8.80
CA LEU A 156 17.75 11.33 -9.41
C LEU A 156 18.65 10.10 -9.21
N SER A 157 19.94 10.21 -9.53
CA SER A 157 20.88 9.11 -9.36
C SER A 157 21.09 8.73 -7.89
N GLY A 158 21.18 9.73 -7.01
CA GLY A 158 21.28 9.51 -5.56
C GLY A 158 20.05 8.80 -5.00
N GLY A 159 18.86 9.18 -5.44
CA GLY A 159 17.61 8.54 -5.03
C GLY A 159 17.52 7.08 -5.46
N VAL A 160 17.85 6.77 -6.71
CA VAL A 160 17.87 5.38 -7.21
C VAL A 160 18.89 4.51 -6.46
N ILE A 161 20.08 5.04 -6.17
CA ILE A 161 21.09 4.33 -5.37
C ILE A 161 20.56 4.10 -3.94
N CYS A 162 19.95 5.11 -3.34
CA CYS A 162 19.41 5.02 -1.98
C CYS A 162 18.29 3.98 -1.87
N ASP A 163 17.38 3.97 -2.85
CA ASP A 163 16.31 2.98 -2.95
C ASP A 163 16.86 1.55 -3.12
N GLY A 164 17.83 1.35 -4.03
CA GLY A 164 18.47 0.05 -4.23
C GLY A 164 19.23 -0.46 -3.00
N LEU A 165 19.96 0.40 -2.30
CA LEU A 165 20.65 0.05 -1.07
C LEU A 165 19.67 -0.22 0.07
N GLY A 166 18.62 0.61 0.21
CA GLY A 166 17.57 0.44 1.21
C GLY A 166 16.82 -0.87 1.03
N SER A 167 16.43 -1.19 -0.20
CA SER A 167 15.76 -2.45 -0.55
C SER A 167 16.66 -3.68 -0.30
N SER A 168 17.95 -3.58 -0.63
CA SER A 168 18.93 -4.63 -0.36
C SER A 168 19.12 -4.86 1.14
N PHE A 169 19.16 -3.77 1.93
CA PHE A 169 19.23 -3.86 3.37
C PHE A 169 17.96 -4.45 3.98
N ALA A 170 16.79 -4.00 3.52
CA ALA A 170 15.50 -4.50 3.98
C ALA A 170 15.31 -6.00 3.69
N ALA A 171 15.88 -6.51 2.59
CA ALA A 171 15.81 -7.92 2.24
C ALA A 171 16.58 -8.85 3.21
N LEU A 172 17.38 -8.30 4.13
CA LEU A 172 18.10 -9.07 5.16
C LEU A 172 17.22 -9.36 6.40
N PHE A 173 16.05 -8.74 6.51
CA PHE A 173 15.08 -8.86 7.61
C PHE A 173 13.77 -9.48 7.15
#